data_62b701d177aad1116a933065076278bc
#
_entry.id   62b701d177aad1116a933065076278bc
#
_cell.length_a   1.000
_cell.length_b   1.000
_cell.length_c   1.000
_cell.angle_alpha   90.00
_cell.angle_beta   90.00
_cell.angle_gamma   90.00
#
_symmetry.space_group_name_H-M   'P 1'
#
loop_
_entity.id
_entity.type
_entity.pdbx_description
1 polymer ?
#
loop_
_entity_poly.entity_id
_entity_poly.type
_entity_poly.pdbx_seq_one_letter_code
_entity_poly.pdbx_strand_id
1 'polypeptide(L)'
;FRVTEAGRRELRQAAGERVLAPAPPSAGVLPALNAYSRLDDPALAALLARRAEALLGRLDELRALRAQVDEEHALAIFDYEILRQEADLAWTRSLLKKADSDED
;
A
#
# COMPACT_ATOMS: atom_id res chain seq x y z
N PHE A 1 2.96 -6.40 31.12
CA PHE A 1 1.69 -6.84 30.52
C PHE A 1 1.82 -8.27 30.01
N ARG A 2 1.00 -9.15 30.55
CA ARG A 2 0.98 -10.55 30.14
C ARG A 2 -0.30 -10.84 29.37
N VAL A 3 -0.15 -11.30 28.15
CA VAL A 3 -1.25 -11.81 27.35
C VAL A 3 -1.56 -13.24 27.83
N THR A 4 -2.81 -13.52 28.17
CA THR A 4 -3.24 -14.86 28.56
C THR A 4 -3.23 -15.80 27.35
N GLU A 5 -3.27 -17.12 27.62
CA GLU A 5 -3.40 -18.14 26.58
C GLU A 5 -4.67 -17.92 25.74
N ALA A 6 -5.79 -17.58 26.40
CA ALA A 6 -7.04 -17.28 25.72
C ALA A 6 -6.90 -16.04 24.83
N GLY A 7 -6.24 -14.99 25.34
CA GLY A 7 -5.97 -13.78 24.57
C GLY A 7 -5.09 -14.04 23.35
N ARG A 8 -4.08 -14.91 23.48
CA ARG A 8 -3.24 -15.31 22.35
C ARG A 8 -4.03 -16.05 21.28
N ARG A 9 -4.96 -16.91 21.67
CA ARG A 9 -5.82 -17.63 20.72
C ARG A 9 -6.71 -16.67 19.97
N GLU A 10 -7.31 -15.70 20.68
CA GLU A 10 -8.15 -14.68 20.05
C GLU A 10 -7.36 -13.83 19.04
N LEU A 11 -6.13 -13.43 19.40
CA LEU A 11 -5.27 -12.68 18.51
C LEU A 11 -4.91 -13.48 17.27
N ARG A 12 -4.59 -14.76 17.42
CA ARG A 12 -4.29 -15.65 16.29
C ARG A 12 -5.50 -15.83 15.38
N GLN A 13 -6.68 -15.99 15.96
CA GLN A 13 -7.92 -16.16 15.21
C GLN A 13 -8.22 -14.89 14.41
N ALA A 14 -8.15 -13.71 15.05
CA ALA A 14 -8.37 -12.43 14.37
C ALA A 14 -7.35 -12.21 13.24
N ALA A 15 -6.08 -12.54 13.50
CA ALA A 15 -5.04 -12.45 12.49
C ALA A 15 -5.31 -13.41 11.32
N GLY A 16 -5.75 -14.64 11.62
CA GLY A 16 -6.10 -15.63 10.61
C GLY A 16 -7.25 -15.15 9.72
N GLU A 17 -8.27 -14.54 10.32
CA GLU A 17 -9.40 -13.98 9.57
C GLU A 17 -8.94 -12.87 8.63
N ARG A 18 -8.01 -12.02 9.07
CA ARG A 18 -7.45 -10.96 8.22
C ARG A 18 -6.61 -11.50 7.07
N VAL A 19 -5.90 -12.61 7.28
CA VAL A 19 -5.14 -13.26 6.23
C VAL A 19 -6.06 -13.83 5.16
N LEU A 20 -7.18 -14.43 5.59
CA LEU A 20 -8.16 -15.04 4.67
C LEU A 20 -9.01 -14.00 3.94
N ALA A 21 -9.33 -12.89 4.60
CA ALA A 21 -10.10 -11.82 3.98
C ALA A 21 -9.16 -10.96 3.12
N PRO A 22 -9.37 -10.89 1.79
CA PRO A 22 -8.57 -9.99 0.99
C PRO A 22 -8.83 -8.56 1.47
N ALA A 23 -7.77 -7.91 1.96
CA ALA A 23 -7.86 -6.52 2.36
C ALA A 23 -8.33 -5.71 1.14
N PRO A 24 -9.37 -4.86 1.28
CA PRO A 24 -9.75 -4.01 0.16
C PRO A 24 -8.56 -3.13 -0.21
N PRO A 25 -8.23 -3.01 -1.51
CA PRO A 25 -7.14 -2.14 -1.94
C PRO A 25 -7.46 -0.72 -1.49
N SER A 26 -6.55 -0.15 -0.72
CA SER A 26 -6.58 1.19 -0.14
C SER A 26 -7.94 1.90 -0.26
N ALA A 27 -8.80 1.70 0.74
CA ALA A 27 -10.16 2.22 0.77
C ALA A 27 -10.27 3.73 0.51
N GLY A 28 -9.15 4.47 0.63
CA GLY A 28 -9.12 5.91 0.39
C GLY A 28 -8.94 6.31 -1.06
N VAL A 29 -8.22 5.51 -1.87
CA VAL A 29 -7.89 5.88 -3.25
C VAL A 29 -9.07 5.68 -4.20
N LEU A 30 -9.76 4.54 -4.10
CA LEU A 30 -10.86 4.25 -5.03
C LEU A 30 -12.04 5.22 -4.89
N PRO A 31 -12.53 5.52 -3.67
CA PRO A 31 -13.56 6.56 -3.54
C PRO A 31 -13.09 7.93 -3.98
N ALA A 32 -11.82 8.27 -3.72
CA ALA A 32 -11.27 9.55 -4.13
C ALA A 32 -11.23 9.71 -5.64
N LEU A 33 -10.93 8.63 -6.39
CA LEU A 33 -10.94 8.66 -7.85
C LEU A 33 -12.33 8.94 -8.40
N ASN A 34 -13.39 8.48 -7.74
CA ASN A 34 -14.76 8.74 -8.19
C ASN A 34 -15.14 10.21 -8.10
N ALA A 35 -14.42 11.03 -7.33
CA ALA A 35 -14.66 12.47 -7.26
C ALA A 35 -14.19 13.20 -8.54
N TYR A 36 -13.35 12.54 -9.34
CA TYR A 36 -12.83 13.12 -10.58
C TYR A 36 -13.52 12.47 -11.77
N SER A 37 -14.07 13.29 -12.66
CA SER A 37 -14.79 12.78 -13.82
C SER A 37 -13.86 12.34 -14.96
N ARG A 38 -12.60 12.78 -14.93
CA ARG A 38 -11.64 12.52 -16.00
C ARG A 38 -10.25 12.29 -15.41
N LEU A 39 -9.52 11.34 -15.99
CA LEU A 39 -8.15 11.04 -15.56
C LEU A 39 -7.15 12.15 -15.95
N ASP A 40 -7.49 12.97 -16.95
CA ASP A 40 -6.64 14.07 -17.40
C ASP A 40 -6.83 15.36 -16.62
N ASP A 41 -7.65 15.35 -15.56
CA ASP A 41 -7.81 16.51 -14.69
C ASP A 41 -6.45 16.88 -14.05
N PRO A 42 -5.97 18.13 -14.24
CA PRO A 42 -4.67 18.53 -13.68
C PRO A 42 -4.59 18.38 -12.16
N ALA A 43 -5.70 18.59 -11.45
CA ALA A 43 -5.73 18.40 -9.99
C ALA A 43 -5.50 16.94 -9.61
N LEU A 44 -6.10 16.02 -10.36
CA LEU A 44 -5.90 14.59 -10.13
C LEU A 44 -4.46 14.19 -10.46
N ALA A 45 -3.93 14.66 -11.58
CA ALA A 45 -2.54 14.37 -11.98
C ALA A 45 -1.55 14.84 -10.91
N ALA A 46 -1.76 16.03 -10.34
CA ALA A 46 -0.91 16.54 -9.27
C ALA A 46 -0.99 15.68 -8.02
N LEU A 47 -2.19 15.22 -7.65
CA LEU A 47 -2.38 14.32 -6.49
C LEU A 47 -1.71 12.97 -6.71
N LEU A 48 -1.84 12.40 -7.91
CA LEU A 48 -1.21 11.13 -8.24
C LEU A 48 0.31 11.22 -8.23
N ALA A 49 0.88 12.34 -8.70
CA ALA A 49 2.31 12.58 -8.65
C ALA A 49 2.80 12.63 -7.20
N ARG A 50 2.07 13.33 -6.33
CA ARG A 50 2.40 13.39 -4.89
C ARG A 50 2.27 12.04 -4.23
N ARG A 51 1.25 11.25 -4.62
CA ARG A 51 1.09 9.89 -4.12
C ARG A 51 2.27 9.01 -4.52
N ALA A 52 2.74 9.10 -5.76
CA ALA A 52 3.89 8.34 -6.24
C ALA A 52 5.15 8.68 -5.43
N GLU A 53 5.39 9.95 -5.15
CA GLU A 53 6.52 10.37 -4.32
C GLU A 53 6.42 9.83 -2.89
N ALA A 54 5.22 9.90 -2.30
CA ALA A 54 4.99 9.38 -0.94
C ALA A 54 5.21 7.86 -0.88
N LEU A 55 4.74 7.12 -1.89
CA LEU A 55 4.94 5.68 -1.98
C LEU A 55 6.42 5.34 -2.13
N LEU A 56 7.14 6.08 -2.95
CA LEU A 56 8.57 5.87 -3.14
C LEU A 56 9.35 6.10 -1.86
N GLY A 57 9.05 7.18 -1.12
CA GLY A 57 9.65 7.46 0.18
C GLY A 57 9.35 6.36 1.18
N ARG A 58 8.12 5.86 1.20
CA ARG A 58 7.73 4.75 2.08
C ARG A 58 8.46 3.46 1.74
N LEU A 59 8.64 3.17 0.45
CA LEU A 59 9.42 2.01 -0.01
C LEU A 59 10.87 2.09 0.45
N ASP A 60 11.49 3.25 0.35
CA ASP A 60 12.86 3.45 0.80
C ASP A 60 12.99 3.20 2.31
N GLU A 61 12.04 3.69 3.10
CA GLU A 61 11.98 3.44 4.54
C GLU A 61 11.83 1.95 4.84
N LEU A 62 10.91 1.26 4.16
CA LEU A 62 10.66 -0.16 4.38
C LEU A 62 11.88 -1.01 4.02
N ARG A 63 12.56 -0.69 2.92
CA ARG A 63 13.77 -1.39 2.53
C ARG A 63 14.91 -1.19 3.52
N ALA A 64 15.04 0.04 4.04
CA ALA A 64 16.05 0.36 5.06
C ALA A 64 15.78 -0.41 6.37
N LEU A 65 14.51 -0.46 6.80
CA LEU A 65 14.12 -1.22 7.99
C LEU A 65 14.33 -2.72 7.79
N ARG A 66 13.97 -3.23 6.61
CA ARG A 66 14.16 -4.63 6.27
C ARG A 66 15.63 -5.04 6.36
N ALA A 67 16.53 -4.16 5.94
CA ALA A 67 17.97 -4.43 5.98
C ALA A 67 18.52 -4.60 7.40
N GLN A 68 17.79 -4.11 8.41
CA GLN A 68 18.19 -4.21 9.82
C GLN A 68 17.59 -5.43 10.53
N VAL A 69 16.76 -6.21 9.84
CA VAL A 69 16.04 -7.35 10.41
C VAL A 69 16.61 -8.64 9.83
N ASP A 70 16.83 -9.62 10.68
CA ASP A 70 17.35 -10.93 10.25
C ASP A 70 16.42 -12.09 10.65
N GLU A 71 15.31 -11.79 11.35
CA GLU A 71 14.36 -12.80 11.75
C GLU A 71 13.42 -13.12 10.59
N GLU A 72 13.29 -14.40 10.26
CA GLU A 72 12.59 -14.89 9.07
C GLU A 72 11.14 -14.43 8.98
N HIS A 73 10.42 -14.49 10.10
CA HIS A 73 9.00 -14.10 10.12
C HIS A 73 8.83 -12.61 9.87
N ALA A 74 9.68 -11.79 10.48
CA ALA A 74 9.65 -10.34 10.28
C ALA A 74 10.03 -9.97 8.84
N LEU A 75 11.01 -10.66 8.25
CA LEU A 75 11.37 -10.45 6.85
C LEU A 75 10.20 -10.72 5.92
N ALA A 76 9.42 -11.78 6.19
CA ALA A 76 8.25 -12.12 5.38
C ALA A 76 7.20 -11.00 5.43
N ILE A 77 7.01 -10.38 6.61
CA ILE A 77 6.08 -9.26 6.76
C ILE A 77 6.55 -8.04 5.96
N PHE A 78 7.84 -7.71 6.05
CA PHE A 78 8.42 -6.61 5.26
C PHE A 78 8.30 -6.88 3.77
N ASP A 79 8.57 -8.10 3.32
CA ASP A 79 8.48 -8.48 1.92
C ASP A 79 7.06 -8.30 1.39
N TYR A 80 6.06 -8.70 2.15
CA TYR A 80 4.66 -8.52 1.78
C TYR A 80 4.32 -7.02 1.62
N GLU A 81 4.72 -6.22 2.62
CA GLU A 81 4.41 -4.79 2.60
C GLU A 81 5.13 -4.07 1.45
N ILE A 82 6.38 -4.43 1.18
CA ILE A 82 7.15 -3.88 0.07
C ILE A 82 6.47 -4.21 -1.26
N LEU A 83 6.05 -5.47 -1.46
CA LEU A 83 5.36 -5.88 -2.68
C LEU A 83 4.06 -5.11 -2.88
N ARG A 84 3.30 -4.90 -1.81
CA ARG A 84 2.07 -4.11 -1.87
C ARG A 84 2.34 -2.68 -2.31
N GLN A 85 3.34 -2.03 -1.71
CA GLN A 85 3.70 -0.66 -2.03
C GLN A 85 4.24 -0.53 -3.45
N GLU A 86 5.03 -1.50 -3.90
CA GLU A 86 5.54 -1.53 -5.27
C GLU A 86 4.39 -1.65 -6.28
N ALA A 87 3.41 -2.51 -6.00
CA ALA A 87 2.24 -2.67 -6.87
C ALA A 87 1.42 -1.38 -6.93
N ASP A 88 1.22 -0.73 -5.78
CA ASP A 88 0.49 0.54 -5.71
C ASP A 88 1.22 1.63 -6.49
N LEU A 89 2.55 1.71 -6.35
CA LEU A 89 3.37 2.67 -7.08
C LEU A 89 3.28 2.43 -8.59
N ALA A 90 3.37 1.18 -9.03
CA ALA A 90 3.26 0.84 -10.44
C ALA A 90 1.90 1.25 -11.02
N TRP A 91 0.84 0.98 -10.29
CA TRP A 91 -0.52 1.36 -10.68
C TRP A 91 -0.66 2.89 -10.76
N THR A 92 -0.18 3.60 -9.73
CA THR A 92 -0.23 5.05 -9.68
C THR A 92 0.51 5.67 -10.88
N ARG A 93 1.69 5.16 -11.19
CA ARG A 93 2.48 5.59 -12.34
C ARG A 93 1.78 5.32 -13.67
N SER A 94 1.07 4.20 -13.76
CA SER A 94 0.32 3.88 -14.97
C SER A 94 -0.81 4.88 -15.23
N LEU A 95 -1.47 5.35 -14.18
CA LEU A 95 -2.49 6.38 -14.29
C LEU A 95 -1.89 7.72 -14.72
N LEU A 96 -0.74 8.08 -14.16
CA LEU A 96 -0.01 9.30 -14.54
C LEU A 96 0.38 9.27 -16.01
N LYS A 97 0.84 8.12 -16.48
CA LYS A 97 1.23 7.95 -17.88
C LYS A 97 0.04 8.10 -18.82
N LYS A 98 -1.13 7.59 -18.43
CA LYS A 98 -2.37 7.77 -19.20
C LYS A 98 -2.77 9.22 -19.27
N ALA A 99 -2.68 9.94 -18.16
CA ALA A 99 -2.99 11.36 -18.10
C ALA A 99 -2.10 12.17 -19.06
N ASP A 100 -0.81 11.87 -19.09
CA ASP A 100 0.14 12.54 -20.00
C ASP A 100 -0.14 12.21 -21.46
N SER A 101 -0.55 10.97 -21.77
CA SER A 101 -0.89 10.55 -23.13
C SER A 101 -2.14 11.26 -23.66
N ASP A 102 -3.10 11.54 -22.78
CA ASP A 102 -4.37 12.18 -23.14
C ASP A 102 -4.21 13.67 -23.39
N GLU A 103 -3.08 14.28 -23.04
CA GLU A 103 -2.79 15.69 -23.29
C GLU A 103 -2.33 15.96 -24.74
N ASP A 104 -1.99 14.94 -25.48
CA ASP A 104 -1.60 15.02 -26.87
C ASP A 104 -2.82 14.85 -27.79
#